data_7ba67b37c7cf8e7b43c3f7778ec5bd2e
#
_entry.id   7ba67b37c7cf8e7b43c3f7778ec5bd2e
#
_cell.length_a   1.000
_cell.length_b   1.000
_cell.length_c   1.000
_cell.angle_alpha   90.00
_cell.angle_beta   90.00
_cell.angle_gamma   90.00
#
_symmetry.space_group_name_H-M   'P 1'
#
loop_
_entity.id
_entity.type
_entity.pdbx_description
1 polymer ?
#
loop_
_entity_poly.entity_id
_entity_poly.type
_entity_poly.pdbx_seq_one_letter_code
_entity_poly.pdbx_strand_id
1 'polypeptide(L)'
;MLRARCGELEDVTEPRPASEWPEHPYPGDWPGHSYVVDDDAMVHRIEVDAEAPSGWAVLVGGESVCLDEWLRQAGRPGLAGRTPVLSFGSNRCPSKVVRQGGPFVNLECQTTGLAAVWSHGARRDGQIVATLVEAHEHEDVFFLSMCTDAEVELLDVVEGRGLRYDLVPLDPAQVVLEDGSSPEAVAAYVGVHPDRWPVAGDEGHPVLLNTMSQEEVGLWREQDPAHWYPEPHHPFGALTDLADEEGEIS
;
A
#
# COMPACT_ATOMS: atom_id res chain seq x y z
N MET A 1 -7.77 17.49 4.29
CA MET A 1 -6.39 17.71 4.77
C MET A 1 -6.26 16.99 6.12
N LEU A 2 -6.19 15.65 6.07
CA LEU A 2 -5.87 14.83 7.24
C LEU A 2 -4.38 14.99 7.51
N ARG A 3 -4.04 15.87 8.45
CA ARG A 3 -2.68 15.94 8.98
C ARG A 3 -2.37 14.57 9.59
N ALA A 4 -1.31 13.93 9.09
CA ALA A 4 -0.58 12.99 9.90
C ALA A 4 -0.44 13.64 11.28
N ARG A 5 -0.88 12.96 12.33
CA ARG A 5 -0.60 13.39 13.71
C ARG A 5 0.92 13.35 13.83
N CYS A 6 1.52 14.54 13.79
CA CYS A 6 2.87 14.74 14.25
C CYS A 6 2.84 14.40 15.75
N GLY A 7 2.94 13.10 16.07
CA GLY A 7 3.25 12.61 17.39
C GLY A 7 4.65 13.09 17.72
N GLU A 8 4.85 13.46 18.96
CA GLU A 8 6.13 13.80 19.58
C GLU A 8 7.22 12.86 19.07
N LEU A 9 8.46 13.35 18.95
CA LEU A 9 9.66 12.55 18.68
C LEU A 9 9.80 11.52 19.81
N GLU A 10 8.96 10.47 19.77
CA GLU A 10 9.16 9.29 20.60
C GLU A 10 10.42 8.59 20.09
N ASP A 11 11.19 8.06 21.01
CA ASP A 11 12.43 7.33 20.76
C ASP A 11 12.11 6.08 19.90
N VAL A 12 12.24 6.22 18.58
CA VAL A 12 11.78 5.26 17.56
C VAL A 12 12.77 4.09 17.42
N THR A 13 13.69 3.93 18.35
CA THR A 13 14.76 2.91 18.31
C THR A 13 14.34 1.56 18.86
N GLU A 14 13.27 1.52 19.69
CA GLU A 14 12.77 0.28 20.28
C GLU A 14 11.67 -0.34 19.40
N PRO A 15 11.67 -1.66 19.23
CA PRO A 15 10.61 -2.35 18.51
C PRO A 15 9.28 -2.24 19.26
N ARG A 16 8.18 -2.10 18.52
CA ARG A 16 6.82 -1.94 19.06
C ARG A 16 5.92 -3.08 18.60
N PRO A 17 4.98 -3.54 19.43
CA PRO A 17 4.07 -4.60 19.01
C PRO A 17 3.19 -4.17 17.83
N ALA A 18 3.01 -5.06 16.86
CA ALA A 18 2.19 -4.80 15.66
C ALA A 18 0.75 -4.38 16.00
N SER A 19 0.24 -4.78 17.17
CA SER A 19 -1.09 -4.39 17.68
C SER A 19 -1.27 -2.89 17.93
N GLU A 20 -0.21 -2.10 17.96
CA GLU A 20 -0.29 -0.65 18.07
C GLU A 20 -0.75 0.01 16.75
N TRP A 21 -0.73 -0.73 15.65
CA TRP A 21 -1.28 -0.32 14.36
C TRP A 21 -2.49 -1.21 14.00
N PRO A 22 -3.69 -0.87 14.48
CA PRO A 22 -4.89 -1.67 14.25
C PRO A 22 -5.29 -1.69 12.78
N GLU A 23 -5.81 -2.84 12.31
CA GLU A 23 -6.28 -2.98 10.93
C GLU A 23 -7.68 -2.40 10.67
N HIS A 24 -8.36 -1.96 11.72
CA HIS A 24 -9.70 -1.37 11.67
C HIS A 24 -9.74 0.00 12.34
N PRO A 25 -10.51 0.96 11.75
CA PRO A 25 -11.22 0.88 10.47
C PRO A 25 -10.26 0.79 9.27
N TYR A 26 -10.71 0.21 8.15
CA TYR A 26 -9.90 0.18 6.91
C TYR A 26 -9.50 1.60 6.48
N PRO A 27 -8.28 1.84 6.01
CA PRO A 27 -7.22 0.88 5.64
C PRO A 27 -6.36 0.41 6.83
N GLY A 28 -6.69 0.75 8.07
CA GLY A 28 -5.88 0.53 9.26
C GLY A 28 -4.82 1.60 9.46
N ASP A 29 -4.00 1.42 10.49
CA ASP A 29 -2.87 2.29 10.80
C ASP A 29 -1.54 1.66 10.36
N TRP A 30 -0.53 2.48 10.15
CA TRP A 30 0.81 2.03 9.76
C TRP A 30 1.89 2.96 10.33
N PRO A 31 3.13 2.46 10.51
CA PRO A 31 4.27 3.30 10.85
C PRO A 31 4.52 4.35 9.77
N GLY A 32 4.93 5.54 10.15
CA GLY A 32 5.35 6.59 9.21
C GLY A 32 6.81 6.42 8.78
N HIS A 33 7.26 5.18 8.56
CA HIS A 33 8.63 4.83 8.16
C HIS A 33 8.68 3.37 7.68
N SER A 34 9.71 3.01 6.94
CA SER A 34 10.01 1.62 6.55
C SER A 34 10.12 0.70 7.75
N TYR A 35 9.61 -0.53 7.65
CA TYR A 35 9.57 -1.46 8.78
C TYR A 35 9.68 -2.93 8.38
N VAL A 36 10.11 -3.75 9.33
CA VAL A 36 10.06 -5.21 9.26
C VAL A 36 9.36 -5.76 10.51
N VAL A 37 8.59 -6.85 10.34
CA VAL A 37 7.93 -7.54 11.44
C VAL A 37 8.67 -8.84 11.74
N ASP A 38 8.98 -9.10 13.01
CA ASP A 38 9.61 -10.34 13.47
C ASP A 38 8.59 -11.44 13.82
N ASP A 39 9.10 -12.59 14.28
CA ASP A 39 8.27 -13.75 14.64
C ASP A 39 7.49 -13.57 15.94
N ASP A 40 7.88 -12.61 16.77
CA ASP A 40 7.19 -12.22 18.01
C ASP A 40 6.16 -11.10 17.77
N ALA A 41 5.86 -10.80 16.49
CA ALA A 41 4.95 -9.73 16.07
C ALA A 41 5.42 -8.32 16.50
N MET A 42 6.73 -8.13 16.65
CA MET A 42 7.31 -6.82 16.90
C MET A 42 7.68 -6.14 15.57
N VAL A 43 7.41 -4.86 15.50
CA VAL A 43 7.71 -3.98 14.36
C VAL A 43 9.02 -3.27 14.64
N HIS A 44 10.01 -3.52 13.81
CA HIS A 44 11.32 -2.88 13.85
C HIS A 44 11.41 -1.87 12.73
N ARG A 45 11.94 -0.70 13.02
CA ARG A 45 12.22 0.32 12.01
C ARG A 45 13.34 -0.13 11.09
N ILE A 46 13.16 0.13 9.80
CA ILE A 46 14.20 0.03 8.77
C ILE A 46 14.64 1.46 8.42
N GLU A 47 15.93 1.63 8.20
CA GLU A 47 16.54 2.88 7.77
C GLU A 47 17.46 2.65 6.56
N VAL A 48 17.69 3.72 5.80
CA VAL A 48 18.69 3.71 4.72
C VAL A 48 20.09 3.63 5.35
N ASP A 49 20.87 2.66 4.88
CA ASP A 49 22.28 2.49 5.25
C ASP A 49 23.10 2.21 3.98
N ALA A 50 23.75 3.24 3.46
CA ALA A 50 24.55 3.15 2.24
C ALA A 50 25.77 2.20 2.37
N GLU A 51 26.16 1.80 3.59
CA GLU A 51 27.24 0.86 3.85
C GLU A 51 26.76 -0.60 3.84
N ALA A 52 25.43 -0.83 4.03
CA ALA A 52 24.84 -2.15 3.95
C ALA A 52 24.74 -2.62 2.48
N PRO A 53 25.00 -3.92 2.19
CA PRO A 53 24.95 -4.47 0.82
C PRO A 53 23.62 -4.24 0.09
N SER A 54 22.50 -4.22 0.81
CA SER A 54 21.16 -3.94 0.27
C SER A 54 20.75 -2.48 0.35
N GLY A 55 21.58 -1.61 0.95
CA GLY A 55 21.24 -0.21 1.21
C GLY A 55 20.35 0.00 2.45
N TRP A 56 20.05 -1.05 3.24
CA TRP A 56 19.08 -1.01 4.31
C TRP A 56 19.57 -1.66 5.60
N ALA A 57 19.20 -1.08 6.74
CA ALA A 57 19.47 -1.60 8.06
C ALA A 57 18.22 -1.59 8.95
N VAL A 58 18.18 -2.48 9.93
CA VAL A 58 17.16 -2.57 10.98
C VAL A 58 17.70 -1.96 12.25
N LEU A 59 16.91 -1.14 12.92
CA LEU A 59 17.24 -0.64 14.26
C LEU A 59 16.84 -1.68 15.31
N VAL A 60 17.82 -2.15 16.09
CA VAL A 60 17.63 -3.13 17.16
C VAL A 60 18.34 -2.63 18.42
N GLY A 61 17.59 -2.25 19.45
CA GLY A 61 18.17 -1.75 20.70
C GLY A 61 19.08 -0.54 20.55
N GLY A 62 18.80 0.33 19.57
CA GLY A 62 19.58 1.51 19.25
C GLY A 62 20.82 1.26 18.38
N GLU A 63 21.04 0.03 17.94
CA GLU A 63 22.10 -0.32 16.99
C GLU A 63 21.53 -0.57 15.60
N SER A 64 22.27 -0.18 14.55
CA SER A 64 21.94 -0.43 13.15
C SER A 64 22.54 -1.78 12.72
N VAL A 65 21.69 -2.69 12.28
CA VAL A 65 22.07 -4.03 11.80
C VAL A 65 21.65 -4.17 10.34
N CYS A 66 22.57 -4.59 9.45
CA CYS A 66 22.24 -4.84 8.04
C CYS A 66 20.97 -5.70 7.91
N LEU A 67 19.97 -5.24 7.15
CA LEU A 67 18.67 -5.89 7.01
C LEU A 67 18.80 -7.34 6.49
N ASP A 68 19.67 -7.59 5.50
CA ASP A 68 19.88 -8.94 4.96
C ASP A 68 20.47 -9.89 6.01
N GLU A 69 21.39 -9.40 6.84
CA GLU A 69 21.96 -10.18 7.93
C GLU A 69 20.91 -10.49 9.00
N TRP A 70 20.09 -9.50 9.37
CA TRP A 70 19.00 -9.64 10.32
C TRP A 70 17.97 -10.68 9.84
N LEU A 71 17.55 -10.59 8.56
CA LEU A 71 16.64 -11.55 7.93
C LEU A 71 17.23 -12.97 7.92
N ARG A 72 18.51 -13.09 7.57
CA ARG A 72 19.20 -14.39 7.55
C ARG A 72 19.29 -15.03 8.94
N GLN A 73 19.51 -14.24 9.99
CA GLN A 73 19.51 -14.71 11.39
C GLN A 73 18.12 -15.20 11.82
N ALA A 74 17.06 -14.57 11.30
CA ALA A 74 15.67 -15.01 11.48
C ALA A 74 15.27 -16.19 10.56
N GLY A 75 16.23 -16.77 9.80
CA GLY A 75 15.93 -17.85 8.86
C GLY A 75 15.15 -17.43 7.62
N ARG A 76 15.12 -16.14 7.31
CA ARG A 76 14.39 -15.55 6.18
C ARG A 76 15.37 -15.18 5.04
N PRO A 77 14.97 -15.25 3.75
CA PRO A 77 15.80 -14.77 2.65
C PRO A 77 15.99 -13.25 2.72
N GLY A 78 17.17 -12.76 2.28
CA GLY A 78 17.46 -11.34 2.15
C GLY A 78 16.57 -10.63 1.12
N LEU A 79 16.87 -9.36 0.81
CA LEU A 79 16.08 -8.56 -0.14
C LEU A 79 16.25 -9.00 -1.59
N ALA A 80 17.44 -9.52 -1.96
CA ALA A 80 17.70 -9.97 -3.31
C ALA A 80 16.72 -11.09 -3.73
N GLY A 81 16.11 -10.91 -4.90
CA GLY A 81 15.15 -11.88 -5.47
C GLY A 81 13.73 -11.80 -4.90
N ARG A 82 13.44 -10.83 -4.03
CA ARG A 82 12.06 -10.54 -3.61
C ARG A 82 11.31 -9.76 -4.70
N THR A 83 10.00 -9.96 -4.77
CA THR A 83 9.09 -9.22 -5.66
C THR A 83 8.57 -7.99 -4.94
N PRO A 84 8.84 -6.76 -5.44
CA PRO A 84 8.25 -5.55 -4.89
C PRO A 84 6.77 -5.44 -5.26
N VAL A 85 5.89 -5.42 -4.25
CA VAL A 85 4.44 -5.25 -4.41
C VAL A 85 4.01 -3.96 -3.74
N LEU A 86 3.42 -3.04 -4.50
CA LEU A 86 2.96 -1.75 -3.97
C LEU A 86 1.74 -1.96 -3.08
N SER A 87 1.87 -1.57 -1.82
CA SER A 87 0.85 -1.69 -0.77
C SER A 87 0.28 -0.30 -0.43
N PHE A 88 -0.85 0.03 -1.04
CA PHE A 88 -1.56 1.31 -0.90
C PHE A 88 -2.76 1.24 0.06
N GLY A 89 -3.23 0.03 0.39
CA GLY A 89 -4.35 -0.23 1.30
C GLY A 89 -3.87 -0.84 2.63
N SER A 90 -4.66 -1.79 3.15
CA SER A 90 -4.38 -2.39 4.46
C SER A 90 -3.17 -3.34 4.50
N ASN A 91 -2.57 -3.71 3.37
CA ASN A 91 -1.35 -4.55 3.35
C ASN A 91 -0.13 -3.87 3.97
N ARG A 92 -0.16 -2.55 4.16
CA ARG A 92 0.86 -1.78 4.89
C ARG A 92 0.63 -1.71 6.41
N CYS A 93 -0.44 -2.32 6.92
CA CYS A 93 -0.79 -2.31 8.33
C CYS A 93 -0.12 -3.50 9.06
N PRO A 94 0.76 -3.28 10.07
CA PRO A 94 1.47 -4.36 10.77
C PRO A 94 0.56 -5.41 11.40
N SER A 95 -0.57 -5.03 12.02
CA SER A 95 -1.53 -6.01 12.57
C SER A 95 -2.08 -6.95 11.50
N LYS A 96 -2.38 -6.42 10.31
CA LYS A 96 -2.82 -7.25 9.19
C LYS A 96 -1.69 -8.14 8.68
N VAL A 97 -0.47 -7.62 8.55
CA VAL A 97 0.71 -8.39 8.14
C VAL A 97 0.90 -9.59 9.06
N VAL A 98 0.88 -9.41 10.37
CA VAL A 98 0.97 -10.50 11.36
C VAL A 98 -0.17 -11.49 11.19
N ARG A 99 -1.41 -11.02 11.15
CA ARG A 99 -2.61 -11.87 11.07
C ARG A 99 -2.63 -12.75 9.82
N GLN A 100 -2.15 -12.24 8.70
CA GLN A 100 -2.14 -12.99 7.43
C GLN A 100 -0.86 -13.79 7.19
N GLY A 101 0.24 -13.54 7.93
CA GLY A 101 1.50 -14.24 7.79
C GLY A 101 2.46 -13.67 6.74
N GLY A 102 2.44 -12.36 6.56
CA GLY A 102 3.30 -11.61 5.63
C GLY A 102 2.51 -10.63 4.75
N PRO A 103 3.18 -9.87 3.87
CA PRO A 103 4.63 -9.72 3.72
C PRO A 103 5.27 -8.95 4.89
N PHE A 104 6.43 -9.42 5.36
CA PHE A 104 7.03 -8.90 6.60
C PHE A 104 7.93 -7.68 6.41
N VAL A 105 8.52 -7.48 5.23
CA VAL A 105 9.40 -6.34 4.92
C VAL A 105 8.63 -5.32 4.10
N ASN A 106 8.51 -4.10 4.62
CA ASN A 106 7.75 -3.02 4.01
C ASN A 106 8.60 -1.74 3.98
N LEU A 107 8.97 -1.30 2.79
CA LEU A 107 9.77 -0.10 2.55
C LEU A 107 8.83 1.05 2.14
N GLU A 108 8.92 2.18 2.85
CA GLU A 108 8.16 3.38 2.48
C GLU A 108 8.65 3.92 1.14
N CYS A 109 7.73 4.36 0.30
CA CYS A 109 8.04 4.93 -1.00
C CYS A 109 7.11 6.09 -1.34
N GLN A 110 7.63 7.02 -2.11
CA GLN A 110 6.84 8.05 -2.79
C GLN A 110 6.40 7.52 -4.16
N THR A 111 5.17 7.85 -4.55
CA THR A 111 4.66 7.51 -5.87
C THR A 111 4.17 8.75 -6.59
N THR A 112 4.35 8.78 -7.91
CA THR A 112 3.85 9.82 -8.80
C THR A 112 3.01 9.18 -9.90
N GLY A 113 1.85 9.76 -10.20
CA GLY A 113 0.95 9.25 -11.23
C GLY A 113 0.08 8.07 -10.79
N LEU A 114 0.02 7.77 -9.49
CA LEU A 114 -0.79 6.70 -8.91
C LEU A 114 -1.63 7.23 -7.74
N ALA A 115 -2.89 6.81 -7.64
CA ALA A 115 -3.74 7.15 -6.50
C ALA A 115 -4.49 5.94 -5.94
N ALA A 116 -4.55 5.83 -4.62
CA ALA A 116 -5.45 4.90 -3.95
C ALA A 116 -6.85 5.54 -3.84
N VAL A 117 -7.87 4.81 -4.28
CA VAL A 117 -9.24 5.30 -4.33
C VAL A 117 -10.20 4.29 -3.71
N TRP A 118 -11.34 4.78 -3.20
CA TRP A 118 -12.39 3.91 -2.69
C TRP A 118 -13.02 3.07 -3.81
N SER A 119 -13.36 1.82 -3.51
CA SER A 119 -14.02 0.91 -4.45
C SER A 119 -15.49 0.69 -4.08
N HIS A 120 -16.29 0.19 -5.04
CA HIS A 120 -17.74 0.00 -4.87
C HIS A 120 -18.12 -1.01 -3.80
N GLY A 121 -17.37 -2.10 -3.68
CA GLY A 121 -17.74 -3.21 -2.84
C GLY A 121 -17.21 -3.13 -1.43
N ALA A 122 -17.93 -3.76 -0.52
CA ALA A 122 -17.48 -3.97 0.84
C ALA A 122 -17.01 -5.42 1.05
N ARG A 123 -16.15 -5.61 2.03
CA ARG A 123 -15.78 -6.92 2.58
C ARG A 123 -16.95 -7.49 3.40
N ARG A 124 -16.83 -8.76 3.82
CA ARG A 124 -17.85 -9.42 4.66
C ARG A 124 -18.04 -8.76 6.03
N ASP A 125 -17.01 -8.07 6.52
CA ASP A 125 -17.05 -7.29 7.76
C ASP A 125 -17.62 -5.88 7.58
N GLY A 126 -18.12 -5.54 6.38
CA GLY A 126 -18.71 -4.26 6.04
C GLY A 126 -17.72 -3.18 5.63
N GLN A 127 -16.41 -3.43 5.74
CA GLN A 127 -15.39 -2.45 5.37
C GLN A 127 -15.35 -2.26 3.85
N ILE A 128 -15.49 -1.03 3.40
CA ILE A 128 -15.24 -0.62 2.02
C ILE A 128 -13.72 -0.63 1.81
N VAL A 129 -13.26 -1.10 0.67
CA VAL A 129 -11.83 -1.25 0.39
C VAL A 129 -11.39 -0.33 -0.74
N ALA A 130 -10.07 -0.25 -0.96
CA ALA A 130 -9.49 0.56 -2.01
C ALA A 130 -9.11 -0.27 -3.24
N THR A 131 -8.95 0.44 -4.34
CA THR A 131 -8.19 0.02 -5.52
C THR A 131 -7.17 1.09 -5.89
N LEU A 132 -6.29 0.78 -6.83
CA LEU A 132 -5.31 1.72 -7.39
C LEU A 132 -5.77 2.17 -8.77
N VAL A 133 -5.52 3.45 -9.08
CA VAL A 133 -5.77 4.03 -10.40
C VAL A 133 -4.58 4.85 -10.85
N GLU A 134 -4.43 5.03 -12.15
CA GLU A 134 -3.56 6.07 -12.70
C GLU A 134 -4.15 7.45 -12.40
N ALA A 135 -3.30 8.39 -11.98
CA ALA A 135 -3.70 9.74 -11.62
C ALA A 135 -2.57 10.71 -11.94
N HIS A 136 -2.63 11.31 -13.14
CA HIS A 136 -1.57 12.19 -13.62
C HIS A 136 -1.18 13.26 -12.59
N GLU A 137 0.12 13.42 -12.34
CA GLU A 137 0.68 14.39 -11.37
C GLU A 137 0.27 14.18 -9.89
N HIS A 138 -0.51 13.13 -9.56
CA HIS A 138 -0.81 12.83 -8.18
C HIS A 138 0.41 12.24 -7.47
N GLU A 139 0.69 12.74 -6.28
CA GLU A 139 1.76 12.24 -5.41
C GLU A 139 1.14 11.65 -4.14
N ASP A 140 1.61 10.47 -3.73
CA ASP A 140 1.20 9.82 -2.49
C ASP A 140 2.37 9.06 -1.86
N VAL A 141 2.20 8.64 -0.59
CA VAL A 141 3.16 7.82 0.14
C VAL A 141 2.54 6.45 0.40
N PHE A 142 3.17 5.44 -0.16
CA PHE A 142 2.80 4.03 -0.01
C PHE A 142 3.95 3.21 0.55
N PHE A 143 3.82 1.88 0.49
CA PHE A 143 4.87 0.95 0.88
C PHE A 143 5.13 -0.05 -0.24
N LEU A 144 6.39 -0.38 -0.46
CA LEU A 144 6.77 -1.58 -1.19
C LEU A 144 6.89 -2.74 -0.21
N SER A 145 5.95 -3.65 -0.27
CA SER A 145 6.08 -4.96 0.38
C SER A 145 7.07 -5.80 -0.43
N MET A 146 8.24 -6.06 0.15
CA MET A 146 9.29 -6.86 -0.47
C MET A 146 8.99 -8.34 -0.26
N CYS A 147 8.21 -8.92 -1.19
CA CYS A 147 7.63 -10.25 -1.04
C CYS A 147 8.57 -11.36 -1.50
N THR A 148 8.71 -12.41 -0.70
CA THR A 148 9.19 -13.71 -1.17
C THR A 148 8.13 -14.37 -2.08
N ASP A 149 8.48 -15.41 -2.84
CA ASP A 149 7.50 -16.14 -3.66
C ASP A 149 6.33 -16.67 -2.83
N ALA A 150 6.60 -17.20 -1.63
CA ALA A 150 5.57 -17.68 -0.71
C ALA A 150 4.65 -16.55 -0.20
N GLU A 151 5.18 -15.34 0.01
CA GLU A 151 4.38 -14.18 0.39
C GLU A 151 3.55 -13.65 -0.79
N VAL A 152 4.03 -13.75 -2.04
CA VAL A 152 3.22 -13.47 -3.24
C VAL A 152 2.07 -14.47 -3.36
N GLU A 153 2.33 -15.77 -3.22
CA GLU A 153 1.28 -16.80 -3.22
C GLU A 153 0.24 -16.56 -2.11
N LEU A 154 0.68 -16.15 -0.92
CA LEU A 154 -0.21 -15.77 0.17
C LEU A 154 -1.09 -14.57 -0.21
N LEU A 155 -0.49 -13.52 -0.76
CA LEU A 155 -1.23 -12.33 -1.21
C LEU A 155 -2.21 -12.65 -2.34
N ASP A 156 -1.85 -13.52 -3.28
CA ASP A 156 -2.74 -14.01 -4.34
C ASP A 156 -4.04 -14.60 -3.76
N VAL A 157 -3.92 -15.38 -2.68
CA VAL A 157 -5.09 -15.94 -1.98
C VAL A 157 -5.87 -14.86 -1.22
N VAL A 158 -5.17 -14.00 -0.48
CA VAL A 158 -5.79 -12.94 0.34
C VAL A 158 -6.55 -11.94 -0.54
N GLU A 159 -5.96 -11.50 -1.63
CA GLU A 159 -6.56 -10.56 -2.57
C GLU A 159 -7.54 -11.24 -3.52
N GLY A 160 -7.45 -12.57 -3.69
CA GLY A 160 -8.27 -13.36 -4.60
C GLY A 160 -7.97 -13.02 -6.05
N ARG A 161 -6.67 -13.17 -6.42
CA ARG A 161 -6.16 -12.92 -7.76
C ARG A 161 -6.99 -13.64 -8.82
N GLY A 162 -7.27 -12.94 -9.92
CA GLY A 162 -8.12 -13.43 -11.01
C GLY A 162 -9.62 -13.40 -10.73
N LEU A 163 -10.04 -13.02 -9.51
CA LEU A 163 -11.46 -12.92 -9.12
C LEU A 163 -11.84 -11.51 -8.64
N ARG A 164 -11.07 -10.92 -7.73
CA ARG A 164 -11.32 -9.60 -7.16
C ARG A 164 -10.28 -8.58 -7.59
N TYR A 165 -9.04 -8.99 -7.54
CA TYR A 165 -7.87 -8.20 -7.95
C TYR A 165 -7.00 -9.02 -8.88
N ASP A 166 -6.21 -8.32 -9.72
CA ASP A 166 -5.08 -8.90 -10.43
C ASP A 166 -3.78 -8.24 -10.01
N LEU A 167 -2.68 -8.98 -10.08
CA LEU A 167 -1.34 -8.46 -9.86
C LEU A 167 -0.84 -7.86 -11.18
N VAL A 168 -0.89 -6.54 -11.27
CA VAL A 168 -0.60 -5.77 -12.48
C VAL A 168 0.79 -5.16 -12.37
N PRO A 169 1.68 -5.31 -13.36
CA PRO A 169 2.95 -4.58 -13.40
C PRO A 169 2.70 -3.07 -13.53
N LEU A 170 3.49 -2.29 -12.80
CA LEU A 170 3.49 -0.83 -12.84
C LEU A 170 4.80 -0.34 -13.48
N ASP A 171 4.83 0.92 -13.91
CA ASP A 171 6.07 1.57 -14.31
C ASP A 171 6.95 1.84 -13.07
N PRO A 172 8.15 1.25 -12.97
CA PRO A 172 9.04 1.47 -11.82
C PRO A 172 9.43 2.95 -11.63
N ALA A 173 9.41 3.77 -12.69
CA ALA A 173 9.71 5.19 -12.60
C ALA A 173 8.67 5.98 -11.77
N GLN A 174 7.48 5.42 -11.56
CA GLN A 174 6.44 6.00 -10.71
C GLN A 174 6.72 5.82 -9.21
N VAL A 175 7.75 5.06 -8.82
CA VAL A 175 8.03 4.68 -7.43
C VAL A 175 9.45 5.05 -7.06
N VAL A 176 9.61 5.81 -5.97
CA VAL A 176 10.90 6.22 -5.43
C VAL A 176 10.99 5.84 -3.96
N LEU A 177 11.98 5.04 -3.59
CA LEU A 177 12.26 4.63 -2.21
C LEU A 177 12.93 5.75 -1.41
N GLU A 178 13.01 5.60 -0.08
CA GLU A 178 13.64 6.58 0.82
C GLU A 178 15.13 6.82 0.52
N ASP A 179 15.84 5.87 -0.09
CA ASP A 179 17.24 6.01 -0.55
C ASP A 179 17.37 6.74 -1.89
N GLY A 180 16.26 7.16 -2.49
CA GLY A 180 16.20 7.83 -3.78
C GLY A 180 16.26 6.89 -4.98
N SER A 181 16.34 5.59 -4.78
CA SER A 181 16.31 4.59 -5.86
C SER A 181 14.88 4.27 -6.30
N SER A 182 14.75 3.71 -7.51
CA SER A 182 13.52 3.06 -7.99
C SER A 182 13.74 1.55 -8.08
N PRO A 183 12.72 0.72 -7.81
CA PRO A 183 12.83 -0.72 -7.98
C PRO A 183 13.03 -1.08 -9.47
N GLU A 184 13.67 -2.22 -9.76
CA GLU A 184 13.82 -2.71 -11.16
C GLU A 184 12.48 -3.14 -11.75
N ALA A 185 11.58 -3.63 -10.91
CA ALA A 185 10.20 -4.00 -11.25
C ALA A 185 9.30 -3.75 -10.05
N VAL A 186 8.04 -3.48 -10.31
CA VAL A 186 7.02 -3.29 -9.27
C VAL A 186 5.66 -3.74 -9.80
N ALA A 187 4.83 -4.31 -8.94
CA ALA A 187 3.47 -4.67 -9.27
C ALA A 187 2.50 -4.23 -8.17
N ALA A 188 1.21 -4.17 -8.46
CA ALA A 188 0.17 -3.89 -7.46
C ALA A 188 -1.06 -4.77 -7.69
N TYR A 189 -1.79 -5.08 -6.61
CA TYR A 189 -3.10 -5.72 -6.72
C TYR A 189 -4.16 -4.68 -7.07
N VAL A 190 -4.61 -4.69 -8.33
CA VAL A 190 -5.60 -3.75 -8.88
C VAL A 190 -6.94 -4.44 -9.03
N GLY A 191 -8.02 -3.75 -8.66
CA GLY A 191 -9.37 -4.29 -8.71
C GLY A 191 -9.84 -4.58 -10.14
N VAL A 192 -10.23 -5.83 -10.40
CA VAL A 192 -10.75 -6.27 -11.72
C VAL A 192 -12.22 -6.68 -11.67
N HIS A 193 -12.75 -6.99 -10.48
CA HIS A 193 -14.17 -7.25 -10.29
C HIS A 193 -14.94 -5.94 -10.13
N PRO A 194 -16.20 -5.82 -10.62
CA PRO A 194 -17.00 -4.61 -10.44
C PRO A 194 -17.05 -4.06 -9.02
N ASP A 195 -17.12 -4.92 -8.00
CA ASP A 195 -17.07 -4.52 -6.59
C ASP A 195 -15.71 -3.90 -6.18
N ARG A 196 -14.71 -3.94 -7.04
CA ARG A 196 -13.36 -3.41 -6.78
C ARG A 196 -13.00 -2.25 -7.73
N TRP A 197 -13.95 -1.83 -8.55
CA TRP A 197 -13.76 -0.65 -9.39
C TRP A 197 -13.91 0.63 -8.59
N PRO A 198 -13.29 1.74 -9.05
CA PRO A 198 -13.33 3.02 -8.38
C PRO A 198 -14.74 3.56 -8.21
N VAL A 199 -15.00 4.19 -7.08
CA VAL A 199 -16.21 5.00 -6.89
C VAL A 199 -15.94 6.39 -7.46
N ALA A 200 -16.84 6.87 -8.33
CA ALA A 200 -16.80 8.21 -8.86
C ALA A 200 -17.47 9.20 -7.88
N GLY A 201 -16.83 10.33 -7.64
CA GLY A 201 -17.41 11.48 -6.93
C GLY A 201 -18.32 12.31 -7.83
N ASP A 202 -18.78 13.47 -7.31
CA ASP A 202 -19.77 14.34 -7.96
C ASP A 202 -19.37 14.82 -9.36
N GLU A 203 -18.08 14.96 -9.64
CA GLU A 203 -17.55 15.40 -10.93
C GLU A 203 -17.09 14.23 -11.83
N GLY A 204 -17.41 12.99 -11.45
CA GLY A 204 -16.98 11.79 -12.16
C GLY A 204 -15.54 11.35 -11.88
N HIS A 205 -14.79 12.07 -11.05
CA HIS A 205 -13.43 11.70 -10.65
C HIS A 205 -13.46 10.64 -9.55
N PRO A 206 -12.49 9.70 -9.51
CA PRO A 206 -12.38 8.72 -8.45
C PRO A 206 -12.21 9.39 -7.07
N VAL A 207 -12.86 8.83 -6.04
CA VAL A 207 -12.77 9.35 -4.67
C VAL A 207 -11.51 8.83 -4.00
N LEU A 208 -10.57 9.73 -3.72
CA LEU A 208 -9.29 9.39 -3.11
C LEU A 208 -9.47 8.79 -1.71
N LEU A 209 -8.69 7.77 -1.40
CA LEU A 209 -8.71 7.06 -0.11
C LEU A 209 -8.42 7.99 1.09
N ASN A 210 -7.60 9.01 0.89
CA ASN A 210 -7.18 9.94 1.93
C ASN A 210 -8.13 11.15 2.11
N THR A 211 -9.21 11.26 1.35
CA THR A 211 -10.18 12.39 1.42
C THR A 211 -11.39 12.09 2.29
N MET A 212 -11.70 10.81 2.52
CA MET A 212 -12.82 10.36 3.35
C MET A 212 -12.37 9.25 4.29
N SER A 213 -12.93 9.22 5.49
CA SER A 213 -12.79 8.08 6.41
C SER A 213 -13.69 6.91 6.00
N GLN A 214 -13.43 5.73 6.56
CA GLN A 214 -14.29 4.56 6.39
C GLN A 214 -15.75 4.82 6.81
N GLU A 215 -15.97 5.62 7.85
CA GLU A 215 -17.31 5.99 8.33
C GLU A 215 -18.01 6.92 7.32
N GLU A 216 -17.32 7.96 6.85
CA GLU A 216 -17.88 8.92 5.88
C GLU A 216 -18.25 8.25 4.56
N VAL A 217 -17.37 7.41 4.02
CA VAL A 217 -17.65 6.69 2.77
C VAL A 217 -18.79 5.67 2.94
N GLY A 218 -18.89 5.04 4.11
CA GLY A 218 -19.99 4.15 4.45
C GLY A 218 -21.34 4.87 4.50
N LEU A 219 -21.38 6.03 5.16
CA LEU A 219 -22.57 6.89 5.23
C LEU A 219 -22.98 7.40 3.84
N TRP A 220 -22.02 7.82 3.03
CA TRP A 220 -22.29 8.27 1.66
C TRP A 220 -22.90 7.15 0.81
N ARG A 221 -22.35 5.93 0.88
CA ARG A 221 -22.89 4.76 0.21
C ARG A 221 -24.36 4.47 0.58
N GLU A 222 -24.73 4.63 1.86
CA GLU A 222 -26.09 4.42 2.34
C GLU A 222 -27.06 5.51 1.88
N GLN A 223 -26.60 6.75 1.83
CA GLN A 223 -27.43 7.93 1.50
C GLN A 223 -27.66 8.10 0.01
N ASP A 224 -26.70 7.71 -0.82
CA ASP A 224 -26.78 7.83 -2.28
C ASP A 224 -26.35 6.55 -3.02
N PRO A 225 -27.10 5.46 -2.91
CA PRO A 225 -26.75 4.21 -3.57
C PRO A 225 -26.77 4.31 -5.09
N ALA A 226 -27.54 5.24 -5.68
CA ALA A 226 -27.58 5.43 -7.13
C ALA A 226 -26.29 6.04 -7.66
N HIS A 227 -25.70 6.98 -6.91
CA HIS A 227 -24.40 7.58 -7.24
C HIS A 227 -23.26 6.60 -7.01
N TRP A 228 -23.41 5.71 -6.00
CA TRP A 228 -22.40 4.72 -5.64
C TRP A 228 -22.19 3.64 -6.71
N TYR A 229 -23.15 3.40 -7.61
CA TYR A 229 -23.07 2.39 -8.66
C TYR A 229 -23.17 3.00 -10.07
N PRO A 230 -22.25 3.92 -10.46
CA PRO A 230 -22.19 4.38 -11.84
C PRO A 230 -21.79 3.21 -12.76
N GLU A 231 -21.95 3.40 -14.07
CA GLU A 231 -21.45 2.45 -15.07
C GLU A 231 -19.97 2.13 -14.78
N PRO A 232 -19.62 0.84 -14.68
CA PRO A 232 -18.30 0.45 -14.24
C PRO A 232 -17.24 0.76 -15.30
N HIS A 233 -16.27 1.59 -14.94
CA HIS A 233 -15.09 1.85 -15.73
C HIS A 233 -13.90 1.02 -15.23
N HIS A 234 -13.10 0.49 -16.15
CA HIS A 234 -11.85 -0.19 -15.77
C HIS A 234 -10.90 0.81 -15.10
N PRO A 235 -10.31 0.50 -13.91
CA PRO A 235 -9.58 1.48 -13.10
C PRO A 235 -8.42 2.18 -13.84
N PHE A 236 -7.73 1.49 -14.74
CA PHE A 236 -6.66 2.08 -15.55
C PHE A 236 -7.13 2.69 -16.87
N GLY A 237 -8.37 2.50 -17.29
CA GLY A 237 -8.91 3.09 -18.53
C GLY A 237 -9.59 4.45 -18.32
N ALA A 238 -10.15 4.69 -17.14
CA ALA A 238 -10.96 5.88 -16.87
C ALA A 238 -10.16 7.20 -16.75
N LEU A 239 -8.85 7.13 -16.45
CA LEU A 239 -8.01 8.33 -16.33
C LEU A 239 -7.10 8.57 -17.54
N THR A 240 -6.79 7.53 -18.33
CA THR A 240 -6.08 7.69 -19.62
C THR A 240 -6.94 8.36 -20.68
N ASP A 241 -8.26 8.14 -20.68
CA ASP A 241 -9.18 8.77 -21.62
C ASP A 241 -9.30 10.29 -21.44
N LEU A 242 -9.00 10.81 -20.24
CA LEU A 242 -9.02 12.26 -19.98
C LEU A 242 -7.73 12.98 -20.42
N ALA A 243 -6.61 12.26 -20.53
CA ALA A 243 -5.34 12.84 -20.97
C ALA A 243 -5.27 12.97 -22.50
N ASP A 244 -6.00 12.14 -23.25
CA ASP A 244 -5.99 12.15 -24.72
C ASP A 244 -6.90 13.25 -25.32
N GLU A 245 -7.86 13.79 -24.57
CA GLU A 245 -8.75 14.85 -25.05
C GLU A 245 -8.13 16.27 -25.02
N GLU A 246 -7.05 16.49 -24.26
CA GLU A 246 -6.34 17.78 -24.24
C GLU A 246 -5.24 17.90 -25.32
N GLY A 247 -4.99 16.85 -26.09
CA GLY A 247 -3.94 16.78 -27.14
C GLY A 247 -4.31 17.32 -28.51
N GLU A 248 -5.58 17.65 -28.80
CA GLU A 248 -6.03 18.17 -30.10
C GLU A 248 -6.57 19.61 -30.01
N ILE A 249 -5.75 20.55 -29.59
CA ILE A 249 -5.95 21.97 -29.92
C ILE A 249 -4.65 22.51 -30.54
N SER A 250 -4.55 22.38 -31.82
CA SER A 250 -3.59 23.12 -32.63
C SER A 250 -4.33 23.92 -33.72
#